data_ac4ddf7ba55dbe8ce8171fbdd61910a3
#
_entry.id   ac4ddf7ba55dbe8ce8171fbdd61910a3
#
_cell.length_a   1.000
_cell.length_b   1.000
_cell.length_c   1.000
_cell.angle_alpha   90.00
_cell.angle_beta   90.00
_cell.angle_gamma   90.00
#
_symmetry.space_group_name_H-M   'P 1'
#
loop_
_entity.id
_entity.type
_entity.pdbx_description
1 polymer ?
#
loop_
_entity_poly.entity_id
_entity_poly.type
_entity_poly.pdbx_seq_one_letter_code
_entity_poly.pdbx_strand_id
1 'polypeptide(L)'
;DSLLWIKDTHKLMCIDLYREEYIPDLDAYFKNREIQAPVEDLFVDDSGHIWLLIANELLELNNKTRITLPGKYSGKLQDLNADSTSLYLFYDTGEVSCYHIADQKTVYNIAAYPASEQAEYQNTSLVVKSADGFYQLRNGRKGGLFYFNSHKRTWKKLFEQNYTLNTLIITPNGEKAYISCVHGFWMIDLHTGTQKYIPLLKTGNGQIVSTEI
;
A
#
# COMPACT_ATOMS: atom_id res chain seq x y z
N ASP A 1 15.01 -14.12 -8.37
CA ASP A 1 15.93 -12.99 -8.56
C ASP A 1 16.16 -12.32 -7.21
N SER A 2 17.42 -12.17 -6.83
CA SER A 2 17.82 -11.58 -5.54
C SER A 2 17.89 -10.05 -5.66
N LEU A 3 16.77 -9.42 -6.02
CA LEU A 3 16.70 -7.97 -6.19
C LEU A 3 15.96 -7.33 -5.02
N LEU A 4 16.56 -6.32 -4.42
CA LEU A 4 15.91 -5.45 -3.44
C LEU A 4 15.48 -4.15 -4.14
N TRP A 5 14.19 -3.93 -4.19
CA TRP A 5 13.61 -2.69 -4.68
C TRP A 5 13.36 -1.73 -3.53
N ILE A 6 13.83 -0.51 -3.69
CA ILE A 6 13.66 0.57 -2.71
C ILE A 6 12.94 1.70 -3.41
N LYS A 7 11.78 2.07 -2.88
CA LYS A 7 10.96 3.17 -3.39
C LYS A 7 10.94 4.30 -2.38
N ASP A 8 11.32 5.47 -2.83
CA ASP A 8 11.13 6.74 -2.14
C ASP A 8 10.12 7.59 -2.91
N THR A 9 9.66 8.69 -2.32
CA THR A 9 8.68 9.62 -2.94
C THR A 9 9.08 10.12 -4.32
N HIS A 10 10.37 10.14 -4.62
CA HIS A 10 10.92 10.73 -5.84
C HIS A 10 11.81 9.77 -6.65
N LYS A 11 12.10 8.58 -6.15
CA LYS A 11 13.09 7.72 -6.78
C LYS A 11 12.83 6.25 -6.52
N LEU A 12 12.94 5.47 -7.59
CA LEU A 12 13.04 4.02 -7.54
C LEU A 12 14.51 3.62 -7.60
N MET A 13 14.93 2.71 -6.75
CA MET A 13 16.28 2.16 -6.70
C MET A 13 16.22 0.64 -6.67
N CYS A 14 17.26 -0.01 -7.17
CA CYS A 14 17.36 -1.46 -7.17
C CYS A 14 18.78 -1.90 -6.78
N ILE A 15 18.88 -2.90 -5.91
CA ILE A 15 20.13 -3.52 -5.50
C ILE A 15 20.07 -5.00 -5.88
N ASP A 16 21.07 -5.47 -6.61
CA ASP A 16 21.31 -6.89 -6.83
C ASP A 16 21.96 -7.47 -5.57
N LEU A 17 21.19 -8.22 -4.77
CA LEU A 17 21.66 -8.78 -3.51
C LEU A 17 22.67 -9.92 -3.70
N TYR A 18 22.68 -10.55 -4.88
CA TYR A 18 23.66 -11.61 -5.17
C TYR A 18 25.05 -11.02 -5.47
N ARG A 19 25.06 -9.88 -6.19
CA ARG A 19 26.31 -9.18 -6.54
C ARG A 19 26.70 -8.14 -5.51
N GLU A 20 25.80 -7.83 -4.57
CA GLU A 20 25.93 -6.73 -3.61
C GLU A 20 26.16 -5.37 -4.29
N GLU A 21 25.55 -5.18 -5.47
CA GLU A 21 25.75 -4.01 -6.32
C GLU A 21 24.44 -3.23 -6.53
N TYR A 22 24.56 -1.93 -6.51
CA TYR A 22 23.48 -1.02 -6.91
C TYR A 22 23.36 -1.01 -8.44
N ILE A 23 22.12 -1.05 -8.95
CA ILE A 23 21.82 -0.91 -10.37
C ILE A 23 21.69 0.59 -10.68
N PRO A 24 22.71 1.23 -11.28
CA PRO A 24 22.74 2.70 -11.41
C PRO A 24 21.80 3.23 -12.49
N ASP A 25 21.51 2.44 -13.50
CA ASP A 25 20.67 2.77 -14.66
C ASP A 25 19.50 1.82 -14.76
N LEU A 26 18.38 2.20 -14.15
CA LEU A 26 17.14 1.42 -14.20
C LEU A 26 16.49 1.46 -15.58
N ASP A 27 16.67 2.53 -16.34
CA ASP A 27 16.10 2.63 -17.70
C ASP A 27 16.79 1.60 -18.62
N ALA A 28 18.12 1.50 -18.56
CA ALA A 28 18.85 0.45 -19.26
C ALA A 28 18.47 -0.96 -18.77
N TYR A 29 18.29 -1.14 -17.45
CA TYR A 29 17.84 -2.39 -16.86
C TYR A 29 16.47 -2.82 -17.40
N PHE A 30 15.51 -1.90 -17.47
CA PHE A 30 14.17 -2.18 -18.00
C PHE A 30 14.18 -2.36 -19.52
N LYS A 31 14.95 -1.56 -20.24
CA LYS A 31 15.11 -1.68 -21.71
C LYS A 31 15.65 -3.06 -22.12
N ASN A 32 16.61 -3.59 -21.37
CA ASN A 32 17.14 -4.94 -21.58
C ASN A 32 16.11 -6.05 -21.33
N ARG A 33 14.97 -5.72 -20.72
CA ARG A 33 13.81 -6.59 -20.50
C ARG A 33 12.64 -6.25 -21.44
N GLU A 34 12.92 -5.54 -22.51
CA GLU A 34 11.93 -5.14 -23.53
C GLU A 34 10.89 -4.13 -23.04
N ILE A 35 11.18 -3.40 -21.95
CA ILE A 35 10.34 -2.34 -21.44
C ILE A 35 10.86 -1.01 -21.95
N GLN A 36 10.17 -0.44 -22.95
CA GLN A 36 10.64 0.73 -23.72
C GLN A 36 10.24 2.08 -23.13
N ALA A 37 9.20 2.12 -22.29
CA ALA A 37 8.67 3.35 -21.72
C ALA A 37 9.25 3.59 -20.30
N PRO A 38 9.31 4.84 -19.83
CA PRO A 38 9.70 5.14 -18.47
C PRO A 38 8.79 4.44 -17.47
N VAL A 39 9.38 3.80 -16.47
CA VAL A 39 8.64 3.23 -15.34
C VAL A 39 8.38 4.34 -14.34
N GLU A 40 7.10 4.66 -14.11
CA GLU A 40 6.66 5.73 -13.21
C GLU A 40 6.62 5.28 -11.76
N ASP A 41 6.23 4.03 -11.54
CA ASP A 41 6.11 3.46 -10.21
C ASP A 41 6.25 1.93 -10.23
N LEU A 42 6.46 1.35 -9.03
CA LEU A 42 6.59 -0.09 -8.84
C LEU A 42 5.77 -0.50 -7.60
N PHE A 43 5.08 -1.62 -7.72
CA PHE A 43 4.31 -2.24 -6.64
C PHE A 43 4.66 -3.72 -6.52
N VAL A 44 4.54 -4.26 -5.33
CA VAL A 44 4.71 -5.70 -5.06
C VAL A 44 3.45 -6.16 -4.35
N ASP A 45 2.77 -7.16 -4.91
CA ASP A 45 1.62 -7.78 -4.26
C ASP A 45 2.04 -8.80 -3.19
N ASP A 46 1.10 -9.28 -2.38
CA ASP A 46 1.37 -10.24 -1.30
C ASP A 46 1.88 -11.61 -1.79
N SER A 47 1.76 -11.88 -3.09
CA SER A 47 2.31 -13.08 -3.72
C SER A 47 3.74 -12.87 -4.23
N GLY A 48 4.27 -11.65 -4.09
CA GLY A 48 5.59 -11.27 -4.54
C GLY A 48 5.70 -10.96 -6.03
N HIS A 49 4.57 -10.79 -6.74
CA HIS A 49 4.62 -10.32 -8.13
C HIS A 49 4.94 -8.84 -8.16
N ILE A 50 5.81 -8.48 -9.10
CA ILE A 50 6.24 -7.10 -9.31
C ILE A 50 5.42 -6.49 -10.45
N TRP A 51 4.74 -5.41 -10.14
CA TRP A 51 3.93 -4.65 -11.06
C TRP A 51 4.56 -3.29 -11.33
N LEU A 52 4.80 -2.98 -12.59
CA LEU A 52 5.35 -1.70 -13.04
C LEU A 52 4.22 -0.82 -13.57
N LEU A 53 4.16 0.42 -13.09
CA LEU A 53 3.30 1.44 -13.66
C LEU A 53 4.04 2.14 -14.80
N ILE A 54 3.50 2.08 -16.00
CA ILE A 54 4.07 2.64 -17.22
C ILE A 54 2.97 3.45 -17.91
N ALA A 55 3.05 4.76 -17.86
CA ALA A 55 1.97 5.65 -18.30
C ALA A 55 0.63 5.25 -17.63
N ASN A 56 -0.32 4.73 -18.39
CA ASN A 56 -1.62 4.31 -17.87
C ASN A 56 -1.79 2.78 -17.90
N GLU A 57 -0.70 2.04 -17.81
CA GLU A 57 -0.70 0.57 -17.83
C GLU A 57 0.04 0.01 -16.63
N LEU A 58 -0.44 -1.12 -16.11
CA LEU A 58 0.31 -1.98 -15.21
C LEU A 58 0.87 -3.17 -15.99
N LEU A 59 2.16 -3.40 -15.84
CA LEU A 59 2.85 -4.54 -16.41
C LEU A 59 3.36 -5.44 -15.28
N GLU A 60 2.89 -6.67 -15.23
CA GLU A 60 3.50 -7.69 -14.35
C GLU A 60 4.84 -8.13 -14.96
N LEU A 61 5.92 -8.01 -14.18
CA LEU A 61 7.29 -8.10 -14.68
C LEU A 61 7.65 -9.49 -15.21
N ASN A 62 7.18 -10.56 -14.57
CA ASN A 62 7.56 -11.93 -14.89
C ASN A 62 6.70 -12.51 -16.02
N ASN A 63 5.37 -12.42 -15.89
CA ASN A 63 4.41 -13.02 -16.81
C ASN A 63 4.08 -12.12 -18.01
N LYS A 64 4.57 -10.87 -18.00
CA LYS A 64 4.30 -9.86 -19.03
C LYS A 64 2.81 -9.54 -19.22
N THR A 65 2.00 -9.83 -18.20
CA THR A 65 0.58 -9.46 -18.19
C THR A 65 0.45 -7.95 -18.18
N ARG A 66 -0.29 -7.39 -19.14
CA ARG A 66 -0.57 -5.95 -19.24
C ARG A 66 -2.02 -5.66 -18.89
N ILE A 67 -2.22 -4.62 -18.11
CA ILE A 67 -3.52 -4.15 -17.67
C ILE A 67 -3.58 -2.66 -17.94
N THR A 68 -4.45 -2.21 -18.83
CA THR A 68 -4.71 -0.79 -19.04
C THR A 68 -5.58 -0.28 -17.90
N LEU A 69 -5.08 0.70 -17.17
CA LEU A 69 -5.84 1.34 -16.11
C LEU A 69 -6.99 2.14 -16.73
N PRO A 70 -8.20 2.05 -16.19
CA PRO A 70 -9.32 2.81 -16.72
C PRO A 70 -9.06 4.31 -16.55
N GLY A 71 -9.08 5.06 -17.64
CA GLY A 71 -8.74 6.49 -17.70
C GLY A 71 -9.73 7.45 -17.00
N LYS A 72 -10.56 6.94 -16.11
CA LYS A 72 -11.58 7.72 -15.38
C LYS A 72 -11.22 8.04 -13.93
N TYR A 73 -10.09 7.57 -13.42
CA TYR A 73 -9.73 7.83 -12.02
C TYR A 73 -9.07 9.18 -11.91
N SER A 74 -9.59 9.99 -11.01
CA SER A 74 -9.08 11.33 -10.68
C SER A 74 -7.86 11.29 -9.75
N GLY A 75 -7.42 10.09 -9.33
CA GLY A 75 -6.39 9.88 -8.34
C GLY A 75 -5.15 9.17 -8.87
N LYS A 76 -4.04 9.35 -8.17
CA LYS A 76 -2.81 8.60 -8.38
C LYS A 76 -2.93 7.22 -7.72
N LEU A 77 -2.51 6.15 -8.43
CA LEU A 77 -2.37 4.83 -7.85
C LEU A 77 -1.31 4.86 -6.72
N GLN A 78 -1.68 4.42 -5.54
CA GLN A 78 -0.83 4.43 -4.34
C GLN A 78 -0.31 3.05 -4.01
N ASP A 79 -1.15 2.05 -4.19
CA ASP A 79 -0.84 0.67 -3.85
C ASP A 79 -1.72 -0.29 -4.64
N LEU A 80 -1.31 -1.53 -4.73
CA LEU A 80 -2.11 -2.59 -5.32
C LEU A 80 -1.91 -3.90 -4.56
N ASN A 81 -2.89 -4.77 -4.68
CA ASN A 81 -2.79 -6.13 -4.23
C ASN A 81 -3.56 -7.06 -5.16
N ALA A 82 -3.18 -8.32 -5.23
CA ALA A 82 -3.79 -9.29 -6.11
C ALA A 82 -4.29 -10.52 -5.35
N ASP A 83 -5.36 -11.11 -5.84
CA ASP A 83 -5.70 -12.51 -5.60
C ASP A 83 -5.56 -13.32 -6.91
N SER A 84 -6.00 -14.57 -6.92
CA SER A 84 -5.87 -15.44 -8.09
C SER A 84 -6.64 -14.98 -9.34
N THR A 85 -7.58 -14.07 -9.20
CA THR A 85 -8.51 -13.65 -10.28
C THR A 85 -8.59 -12.16 -10.47
N SER A 86 -8.26 -11.37 -9.44
CA SER A 86 -8.53 -9.95 -9.41
C SER A 86 -7.34 -9.15 -8.89
N LEU A 87 -7.22 -7.95 -9.41
CA LEU A 87 -6.29 -6.94 -8.94
C LEU A 87 -7.08 -5.83 -8.24
N TYR A 88 -6.68 -5.49 -7.03
CA TYR A 88 -7.25 -4.41 -6.24
C TYR A 88 -6.32 -3.20 -6.29
N LEU A 89 -6.81 -2.10 -6.81
CA LEU A 89 -6.07 -0.86 -7.06
C LEU A 89 -6.53 0.20 -6.07
N PHE A 90 -5.61 0.70 -5.26
CA PHE A 90 -5.89 1.70 -4.21
C PHE A 90 -5.37 3.06 -4.65
N TYR A 91 -6.25 4.05 -4.68
CA TYR A 91 -5.95 5.40 -5.13
C TYR A 91 -5.84 6.40 -3.97
N ASP A 92 -5.10 7.47 -4.21
CA ASP A 92 -4.92 8.57 -3.25
C ASP A 92 -6.23 9.31 -2.94
N THR A 93 -7.21 9.21 -3.81
CA THR A 93 -8.58 9.71 -3.61
C THR A 93 -9.40 8.90 -2.60
N GLY A 94 -8.87 7.77 -2.10
CA GLY A 94 -9.61 6.88 -1.21
C GLY A 94 -10.45 5.82 -1.91
N GLU A 95 -10.37 5.76 -3.21
CA GLU A 95 -11.06 4.76 -4.01
C GLU A 95 -10.28 3.45 -4.03
N VAL A 96 -11.00 2.34 -4.08
CA VAL A 96 -10.49 1.02 -4.47
C VAL A 96 -11.23 0.54 -5.71
N SER A 97 -10.47 0.11 -6.71
CA SER A 97 -11.01 -0.56 -7.89
C SER A 97 -10.67 -2.04 -7.84
N CYS A 98 -11.64 -2.87 -8.18
CA CYS A 98 -11.42 -4.29 -8.44
C CYS A 98 -11.40 -4.51 -9.96
N TYR A 99 -10.29 -5.01 -10.45
CA TYR A 99 -10.09 -5.35 -11.86
C TYR A 99 -10.00 -6.87 -12.01
N HIS A 100 -10.86 -7.46 -12.84
CA HIS A 100 -10.82 -8.89 -13.12
C HIS A 100 -9.81 -9.17 -14.24
N ILE A 101 -8.78 -9.94 -13.94
CA ILE A 101 -7.61 -10.12 -14.80
C ILE A 101 -7.99 -10.82 -16.12
N ALA A 102 -8.75 -11.92 -16.05
CA ALA A 102 -9.10 -12.70 -17.22
C ALA A 102 -10.05 -11.96 -18.18
N ASP A 103 -11.00 -11.21 -17.65
CA ASP A 103 -11.97 -10.43 -18.44
C ASP A 103 -11.43 -9.07 -18.87
N GLN A 104 -10.28 -8.66 -18.35
CA GLN A 104 -9.65 -7.36 -18.59
C GLN A 104 -10.60 -6.16 -18.36
N LYS A 105 -11.36 -6.20 -17.27
CA LYS A 105 -12.33 -5.15 -16.96
C LYS A 105 -12.41 -4.81 -15.48
N THR A 106 -12.75 -3.55 -15.20
CA THR A 106 -13.12 -3.12 -13.85
C THR A 106 -14.49 -3.68 -13.48
N VAL A 107 -14.55 -4.38 -12.36
CA VAL A 107 -15.79 -4.97 -11.82
C VAL A 107 -16.55 -3.95 -10.99
N TYR A 108 -15.83 -3.18 -10.16
CA TYR A 108 -16.40 -2.09 -9.36
C TYR A 108 -15.32 -1.08 -8.96
N ASN A 109 -15.81 0.07 -8.51
CA ASN A 109 -15.02 1.14 -7.90
C ASN A 109 -15.76 1.68 -6.68
N ILE A 110 -15.11 1.74 -5.52
CA ILE A 110 -15.74 2.08 -4.24
C ILE A 110 -14.87 3.05 -3.46
N ALA A 111 -15.42 4.23 -3.13
CA ALA A 111 -14.74 5.21 -2.31
C ALA A 111 -14.84 4.87 -0.82
N ALA A 112 -13.76 5.13 -0.08
CA ALA A 112 -13.70 4.95 1.37
C ALA A 112 -14.45 6.06 2.13
N TYR A 113 -14.63 7.22 1.50
CA TYR A 113 -15.26 8.41 2.04
C TYR A 113 -15.83 9.27 0.91
N PRO A 114 -16.76 10.20 1.21
CA PRO A 114 -17.29 11.12 0.20
C PRO A 114 -16.20 12.01 -0.41
N ALA A 115 -16.32 12.35 -1.69
CA ALA A 115 -15.37 13.23 -2.38
C ALA A 115 -15.22 14.60 -1.69
N SER A 116 -16.27 15.11 -1.03
CA SER A 116 -16.24 16.34 -0.23
C SER A 116 -15.30 16.28 0.98
N GLU A 117 -14.94 15.09 1.44
CA GLU A 117 -14.03 14.88 2.57
C GLU A 117 -12.58 14.59 2.15
N GLN A 118 -12.30 14.51 0.87
CA GLN A 118 -10.97 14.13 0.37
C GLN A 118 -9.84 15.01 0.93
N ALA A 119 -10.07 16.31 1.12
CA ALA A 119 -9.10 17.24 1.69
C ALA A 119 -8.76 16.95 3.17
N GLU A 120 -9.56 16.13 3.86
CA GLU A 120 -9.31 15.73 5.24
C GLU A 120 -8.29 14.57 5.35
N TYR A 121 -7.93 13.96 4.22
CA TYR A 121 -7.02 12.84 4.13
C TYR A 121 -5.77 13.19 3.33
N GLN A 122 -4.63 12.72 3.79
CA GLN A 122 -3.34 12.87 3.11
C GLN A 122 -2.95 11.56 2.42
N ASN A 123 -2.19 11.71 1.34
CA ASN A 123 -1.74 10.62 0.49
C ASN A 123 -0.72 9.72 1.18
N THR A 124 -1.17 8.89 2.09
CA THR A 124 -0.33 7.83 2.64
C THR A 124 -1.13 6.56 2.57
N SER A 125 -0.73 5.67 1.68
CA SER A 125 -1.40 4.40 1.53
C SER A 125 -0.43 3.29 1.90
N LEU A 126 -0.68 2.67 3.04
CA LEU A 126 -0.11 1.39 3.38
C LEU A 126 -1.28 0.41 3.41
N VAL A 127 -1.26 -0.56 2.51
CA VAL A 127 -2.30 -1.58 2.38
C VAL A 127 -1.76 -2.91 2.86
N VAL A 128 -2.52 -3.58 3.73
CA VAL A 128 -2.20 -4.92 4.23
C VAL A 128 -3.38 -5.82 3.97
N LYS A 129 -3.14 -6.94 3.30
CA LYS A 129 -4.17 -7.94 3.00
C LYS A 129 -4.65 -8.67 4.26
N SER A 130 -5.91 -9.03 4.26
CA SER A 130 -6.53 -9.94 5.22
C SER A 130 -7.31 -11.03 4.50
N ALA A 131 -7.87 -11.99 5.25
CA ALA A 131 -8.63 -13.09 4.66
C ALA A 131 -9.80 -12.63 3.77
N ASP A 132 -10.54 -11.58 4.21
CA ASP A 132 -11.76 -11.13 3.54
C ASP A 132 -11.65 -9.73 2.92
N GLY A 133 -10.43 -9.18 2.82
CA GLY A 133 -10.24 -7.82 2.30
C GLY A 133 -8.90 -7.19 2.65
N PHE A 134 -8.91 -5.89 2.93
CA PHE A 134 -7.68 -5.12 3.08
C PHE A 134 -7.79 -4.10 4.20
N TYR A 135 -6.73 -3.99 5.00
CA TYR A 135 -6.54 -2.87 5.91
C TYR A 135 -5.77 -1.77 5.20
N GLN A 136 -6.20 -0.53 5.35
CA GLN A 136 -5.52 0.63 4.78
C GLN A 136 -5.31 1.71 5.84
N LEU A 137 -4.06 2.17 5.96
CA LEU A 137 -3.69 3.29 6.80
C LEU A 137 -3.76 4.58 5.98
N ARG A 138 -4.42 5.62 6.53
CA ARG A 138 -4.47 6.95 5.93
C ARG A 138 -4.13 8.02 6.94
N ASN A 139 -3.38 9.02 6.50
CA ASN A 139 -3.07 10.20 7.28
C ASN A 139 -4.08 11.34 7.03
N GLY A 140 -3.94 12.44 7.76
CA GLY A 140 -4.78 13.62 7.64
C GLY A 140 -5.61 13.89 8.90
N ARG A 141 -6.45 14.94 8.84
CA ARG A 141 -7.27 15.34 10.01
C ARG A 141 -8.30 14.30 10.42
N LYS A 142 -8.80 13.53 9.46
CA LYS A 142 -9.68 12.37 9.67
C LYS A 142 -8.98 11.03 9.37
N GLY A 143 -7.64 11.03 9.45
CA GLY A 143 -6.84 9.84 9.19
C GLY A 143 -7.14 8.69 10.14
N GLY A 144 -6.54 7.53 9.91
CA GLY A 144 -6.73 6.36 10.74
C GLY A 144 -6.63 5.05 9.99
N LEU A 145 -7.16 4.00 10.60
CA LEU A 145 -7.22 2.67 10.03
C LEU A 145 -8.59 2.40 9.40
N PHE A 146 -8.56 2.02 8.14
CA PHE A 146 -9.75 1.61 7.36
C PHE A 146 -9.66 0.12 7.05
N TYR A 147 -10.82 -0.52 6.98
CA TYR A 147 -10.97 -1.88 6.49
C TYR A 147 -11.92 -1.91 5.31
N PHE A 148 -11.45 -2.46 4.20
CA PHE A 148 -12.25 -2.77 3.03
C PHE A 148 -12.58 -4.26 3.01
N ASN A 149 -13.88 -4.60 3.05
CA ASN A 149 -14.34 -5.97 2.85
C ASN A 149 -14.59 -6.20 1.35
N SER A 150 -13.81 -7.07 0.72
CA SER A 150 -13.85 -7.31 -0.72
C SER A 150 -15.14 -8.01 -1.17
N HIS A 151 -15.71 -8.87 -0.35
CA HIS A 151 -16.97 -9.59 -0.64
C HIS A 151 -18.19 -8.68 -0.52
N LYS A 152 -18.24 -7.88 0.57
CA LYS A 152 -19.34 -6.93 0.81
C LYS A 152 -19.19 -5.64 0.03
N ARG A 153 -17.99 -5.38 -0.51
CA ARG A 153 -17.63 -4.14 -1.22
C ARG A 153 -17.92 -2.89 -0.40
N THR A 154 -17.52 -2.92 0.88
CA THR A 154 -17.78 -1.83 1.81
C THR A 154 -16.54 -1.47 2.60
N TRP A 155 -16.41 -0.17 2.88
CA TRP A 155 -15.42 0.36 3.79
C TRP A 155 -15.98 0.52 5.21
N LYS A 156 -15.11 0.31 6.19
CA LYS A 156 -15.36 0.62 7.61
C LYS A 156 -14.13 1.32 8.18
N LYS A 157 -14.29 2.47 8.80
CA LYS A 157 -13.25 3.09 9.62
C LYS A 157 -13.22 2.40 10.98
N LEU A 158 -12.06 1.87 11.36
CA LEU A 158 -11.85 1.13 12.62
C LEU A 158 -11.21 2.00 13.70
N PHE A 159 -10.44 3.01 13.28
CA PHE A 159 -9.65 3.86 14.14
C PHE A 159 -9.49 5.24 13.48
N GLU A 160 -9.53 6.30 14.28
CA GLU A 160 -9.34 7.67 13.81
C GLU A 160 -8.28 8.39 14.64
N GLN A 161 -7.35 9.06 13.96
CA GLN A 161 -6.34 9.93 14.56
C GLN A 161 -5.97 11.06 13.59
N ASN A 162 -5.64 12.23 14.16
CA ASN A 162 -5.33 13.45 13.41
C ASN A 162 -3.84 13.76 13.29
N TYR A 163 -2.97 12.84 13.63
CA TYR A 163 -1.52 12.98 13.48
C TYR A 163 -0.94 11.89 12.57
N THR A 164 0.33 12.05 12.20
CA THR A 164 0.98 11.15 11.26
C THR A 164 1.14 9.74 11.82
N LEU A 165 0.62 8.79 11.09
CA LEU A 165 0.74 7.35 11.27
C LEU A 165 1.74 6.82 10.24
N ASN A 166 2.71 6.01 10.66
CA ASN A 166 3.84 5.65 9.81
C ASN A 166 3.80 4.20 9.30
N THR A 167 3.45 3.25 10.16
CA THR A 167 3.54 1.82 9.83
C THR A 167 2.29 1.10 10.33
N LEU A 168 1.86 0.10 9.59
CA LEU A 168 0.77 -0.80 9.96
C LEU A 168 1.29 -2.24 9.95
N ILE A 169 1.11 -2.93 11.06
CA ILE A 169 1.35 -4.36 11.17
C ILE A 169 0.05 -5.01 11.65
N ILE A 170 -0.38 -6.04 10.94
CA ILE A 170 -1.49 -6.90 11.36
C ILE A 170 -0.91 -8.20 11.86
N THR A 171 -1.35 -8.67 13.03
CA THR A 171 -0.90 -9.97 13.54
C THR A 171 -1.30 -11.11 12.58
N PRO A 172 -0.51 -12.19 12.49
CA PRO A 172 -0.78 -13.29 11.55
C PRO A 172 -2.16 -13.93 11.73
N ASN A 173 -2.69 -13.93 12.95
CA ASN A 173 -4.05 -14.41 13.25
C ASN A 173 -5.16 -13.38 12.94
N GLY A 174 -4.80 -12.18 12.48
CA GLY A 174 -5.77 -11.12 12.15
C GLY A 174 -6.48 -10.48 13.34
N GLU A 175 -6.03 -10.72 14.58
CA GLU A 175 -6.73 -10.22 15.78
C GLU A 175 -6.35 -8.80 16.16
N LYS A 176 -5.12 -8.38 15.88
CA LYS A 176 -4.60 -7.08 16.32
C LYS A 176 -3.93 -6.32 15.20
N ALA A 177 -4.09 -5.00 15.24
CA ALA A 177 -3.32 -4.05 14.45
C ALA A 177 -2.38 -3.26 15.36
N TYR A 178 -1.15 -3.08 14.91
CA TYR A 178 -0.17 -2.19 15.51
C TYR A 178 0.12 -1.05 14.53
N ILE A 179 -0.04 0.18 15.00
CA ILE A 179 0.16 1.37 14.17
C ILE A 179 1.18 2.26 14.84
N SER A 180 2.34 2.46 14.21
CA SER A 180 3.36 3.35 14.74
C SER A 180 3.05 4.81 14.46
N CYS A 181 3.46 5.68 15.37
CA CYS A 181 3.45 7.12 15.24
C CYS A 181 4.71 7.72 15.87
N VAL A 182 4.91 9.04 15.78
CA VAL A 182 6.15 9.71 16.21
C VAL A 182 6.52 9.44 17.68
N HIS A 183 5.53 9.28 18.56
CA HIS A 183 5.78 9.19 20.01
C HIS A 183 5.41 7.84 20.63
N GLY A 184 5.06 6.85 19.80
CA GLY A 184 4.61 5.55 20.30
C GLY A 184 3.93 4.72 19.23
N PHE A 185 3.10 3.82 19.69
CA PHE A 185 2.26 3.04 18.80
C PHE A 185 0.90 2.75 19.43
N TRP A 186 -0.07 2.55 18.57
CA TRP A 186 -1.40 2.08 18.90
C TRP A 186 -1.49 0.58 18.70
N MET A 187 -2.06 -0.10 19.67
CA MET A 187 -2.54 -1.46 19.55
C MET A 187 -4.07 -1.42 19.47
N ILE A 188 -4.62 -2.00 18.44
CA ILE A 188 -6.05 -2.07 18.18
C ILE A 188 -6.45 -3.54 18.13
N ASP A 189 -7.37 -3.93 18.99
CA ASP A 189 -8.03 -5.22 18.88
C ASP A 189 -9.09 -5.14 17.77
N LEU A 190 -8.90 -5.90 16.71
CA LEU A 190 -9.71 -5.82 15.49
C LEU A 190 -11.10 -6.47 15.66
N HIS A 191 -11.26 -7.29 16.68
CA HIS A 191 -12.52 -7.94 17.02
C HIS A 191 -13.41 -7.03 17.84
N THR A 192 -12.86 -6.49 18.93
CA THR A 192 -13.61 -5.68 19.91
C THR A 192 -13.58 -4.20 19.58
N GLY A 193 -12.61 -3.74 18.78
CA GLY A 193 -12.34 -2.32 18.53
C GLY A 193 -11.65 -1.62 19.70
N THR A 194 -11.20 -2.36 20.73
CA THR A 194 -10.49 -1.78 21.87
C THR A 194 -9.15 -1.23 21.42
N GLN A 195 -8.83 -0.02 21.88
CA GLN A 195 -7.62 0.72 21.49
C GLN A 195 -6.74 0.98 22.71
N LYS A 196 -5.44 0.77 22.57
CA LYS A 196 -4.46 1.08 23.61
C LYS A 196 -3.27 1.80 23.01
N TYR A 197 -2.96 2.98 23.52
CA TYR A 197 -1.74 3.70 23.17
C TYR A 197 -0.59 3.24 24.07
N ILE A 198 0.56 2.98 23.46
CA ILE A 198 1.80 2.59 24.13
C ILE A 198 2.87 3.62 23.76
N PRO A 199 3.24 4.51 24.69
CA PRO A 199 4.25 5.53 24.42
C PRO A 199 5.64 4.91 24.31
N LEU A 200 6.48 5.50 23.44
CA LEU A 200 7.89 5.19 23.42
C LEU A 200 8.55 5.72 24.70
N LEU A 201 9.29 4.87 25.37
CA LEU A 201 10.05 5.27 26.57
C LEU A 201 11.25 6.11 26.14
N LYS A 202 11.38 7.32 26.72
CA LYS A 202 12.62 8.08 26.65
C LYS A 202 13.61 7.49 27.66
N THR A 203 14.80 7.11 27.21
CA THR A 203 15.90 6.83 28.14
C THR A 203 16.34 8.12 28.84
N GLY A 204 17.03 7.98 30.00
CA GLY A 204 17.53 9.14 30.75
C GLY A 204 18.44 10.08 29.95
N ASN A 205 18.95 9.65 28.78
CA ASN A 205 19.77 10.45 27.87
C ASN A 205 18.95 11.08 26.73
N GLY A 206 17.62 11.02 26.77
CA GLY A 206 16.75 11.57 25.74
C GLY A 206 16.67 10.76 24.43
N GLN A 207 17.37 9.63 24.35
CA GLN A 207 17.25 8.72 23.21
C GLN A 207 15.94 7.95 23.25
N ILE A 208 15.29 7.84 22.09
CA ILE A 208 14.11 6.99 21.91
C ILE A 208 14.62 5.55 21.70
N VAL A 209 14.25 4.65 22.59
CA VAL A 209 14.50 3.20 22.38
C VAL A 209 13.27 2.61 21.72
N SER A 210 13.43 2.12 20.48
CA SER A 210 12.44 1.25 19.89
C SER A 210 12.51 -0.11 20.58
N THR A 211 11.44 -0.52 21.24
CA THR A 211 11.28 -1.91 21.63
C THR A 211 10.92 -2.69 20.37
N GLU A 212 11.76 -3.62 19.95
CA GLU A 212 11.37 -4.66 18.99
C GLU A 212 10.20 -5.44 19.60
N ILE A 213 9.14 -5.61 18.81
CA ILE A 213 7.98 -6.43 19.17
C ILE A 213 8.13 -7.80 18.51
#